data_f9aede9144ced484eb41bfb0cd29aed9
#
_entry.id   f9aede9144ced484eb41bfb0cd29aed9
#
_cell.length_a   1.000
_cell.length_b   1.000
_cell.length_c   1.000
_cell.angle_alpha   90.00
_cell.angle_beta   90.00
_cell.angle_gamma   90.00
#
_symmetry.space_group_name_H-M   'P 1'
#
loop_
_entity.id
_entity.type
_entity.pdbx_description
1 polymer ?
#
loop_
_entity_poly.entity_id
_entity_poly.type
_entity_poly.pdbx_seq_one_letter_code
_entity_poly.pdbx_strand_id
1 'polypeptide(L)'
;EALLADSSSPQIELVAPHDVPHGALLLYLGVTLETVREIPQGTRIVAAVLDDDSGSRVSADMARWVSARTMAHALDDLDSGIVVEALAMANWHHAHSFSPLTGAAAESAQAGWTRVDQSTGKDLFPRTDAAVIALVTDKHDRIVLGSNALWEARRYSLLAGFVEPGESLEAAGVREVY
;
A
#
# COMPACT_ATOMS: atom_id res chain seq x y z
N GLU A 1 0.97 -1.75 8.91
CA GLU A 1 2.33 -1.44 9.41
C GLU A 1 3.37 -2.22 8.61
N ALA A 2 4.60 -1.75 8.57
CA ALA A 2 5.75 -2.42 7.98
C ALA A 2 6.86 -2.55 9.02
N LEU A 3 7.64 -3.63 8.93
CA LEU A 3 8.75 -3.88 9.83
C LEU A 3 10.02 -3.18 9.33
N LEU A 4 10.65 -2.39 10.18
CA LEU A 4 11.91 -1.70 9.91
C LEU A 4 13.12 -2.44 10.43
N ALA A 5 14.21 -2.38 9.66
CA ALA A 5 15.51 -2.87 10.08
C ALA A 5 16.19 -1.95 11.11
N ASP A 6 16.13 -0.64 10.89
CA ASP A 6 16.78 0.36 11.74
C ASP A 6 15.96 1.67 11.76
N SER A 7 15.87 2.28 12.94
CA SER A 7 15.20 3.56 13.15
C SER A 7 16.04 4.77 12.77
N SER A 8 17.35 4.63 12.68
CA SER A 8 18.29 5.72 12.33
C SER A 8 18.49 5.89 10.82
N SER A 9 18.30 4.81 10.06
CA SER A 9 18.26 4.81 8.61
C SER A 9 17.08 3.92 8.20
N PRO A 10 15.89 4.49 8.00
CA PRO A 10 14.70 3.70 7.82
C PRO A 10 14.81 2.83 6.57
N GLN A 11 14.83 1.54 6.78
CA GLN A 11 14.82 0.50 5.76
C GLN A 11 13.85 -0.58 6.22
N ILE A 12 13.14 -1.19 5.26
CA ILE A 12 12.35 -2.37 5.60
C ILE A 12 13.27 -3.55 5.93
N GLU A 13 12.86 -4.36 6.88
CA GLU A 13 13.55 -5.61 7.16
C GLU A 13 13.05 -6.70 6.23
N LEU A 14 14.00 -7.38 5.59
CA LEU A 14 13.75 -8.61 4.85
C LEU A 14 14.12 -9.79 5.74
N VAL A 15 13.12 -10.57 6.09
CA VAL A 15 13.30 -11.79 6.92
C VAL A 15 13.49 -13.01 6.03
N ALA A 16 14.16 -14.03 6.56
CA ALA A 16 14.29 -15.29 5.83
C ALA A 16 12.94 -16.03 5.75
N PRO A 17 12.66 -16.77 4.67
CA PRO A 17 11.38 -17.46 4.50
C PRO A 17 11.00 -18.42 5.65
N HIS A 18 11.98 -18.98 6.35
CA HIS A 18 11.73 -19.89 7.49
C HIS A 18 11.33 -19.15 8.77
N ASP A 19 11.53 -17.84 8.85
CA ASP A 19 11.11 -17.00 9.97
C ASP A 19 9.66 -16.52 9.82
N VAL A 20 9.08 -16.72 8.61
CA VAL A 20 7.68 -16.35 8.36
C VAL A 20 6.76 -17.40 8.96
N PRO A 21 5.78 -17.01 9.81
CA PRO A 21 4.82 -17.91 10.39
C PRO A 21 4.02 -18.70 9.35
N HIS A 22 3.80 -20.00 9.60
CA HIS A 22 2.96 -20.82 8.75
C HIS A 22 1.52 -20.28 8.69
N GLY A 23 0.94 -20.28 7.50
CA GLY A 23 -0.44 -19.84 7.27
C GLY A 23 -0.57 -18.34 6.99
N ALA A 24 0.52 -17.57 7.00
CA ALA A 24 0.51 -16.17 6.57
C ALA A 24 0.06 -16.07 5.09
N LEU A 25 -0.72 -15.05 4.77
CA LEU A 25 -1.01 -14.71 3.38
C LEU A 25 0.27 -14.18 2.73
N LEU A 26 0.71 -14.84 1.67
CA LEU A 26 1.90 -14.45 0.91
C LEU A 26 1.50 -13.72 -0.36
N LEU A 27 2.15 -12.58 -0.61
CA LEU A 27 1.95 -11.71 -1.76
C LEU A 27 3.27 -11.62 -2.53
N TYR A 28 3.31 -12.13 -3.75
CA TYR A 28 4.49 -11.99 -4.60
C TYR A 28 4.54 -10.58 -5.19
N LEU A 29 5.56 -9.79 -4.85
CA LEU A 29 5.69 -8.40 -5.26
C LEU A 29 6.60 -8.21 -6.49
N GLY A 30 7.40 -9.22 -6.83
CA GLY A 30 8.27 -9.13 -7.99
C GLY A 30 9.65 -9.71 -7.76
N VAL A 31 10.59 -9.27 -8.59
CA VAL A 31 11.99 -9.70 -8.57
C VAL A 31 12.91 -8.49 -8.74
N THR A 32 14.03 -8.49 -8.03
CA THR A 32 15.04 -7.43 -8.17
C THR A 32 15.68 -7.46 -9.57
N LEU A 33 15.66 -6.32 -10.26
CA LEU A 33 16.23 -6.19 -11.61
C LEU A 33 17.73 -5.96 -11.60
N GLU A 34 18.28 -5.55 -10.47
CA GLU A 34 19.71 -5.35 -10.23
C GLU A 34 20.05 -5.70 -8.78
N THR A 35 21.34 -5.80 -8.47
CA THR A 35 21.77 -5.96 -7.07
C THR A 35 21.59 -4.62 -6.35
N VAL A 36 20.77 -4.63 -5.30
CA VAL A 36 20.50 -3.45 -4.47
C VAL A 36 20.91 -3.76 -3.04
N ARG A 37 21.83 -2.98 -2.48
CA ARG A 37 22.45 -3.25 -1.18
C ARG A 37 23.10 -4.65 -1.21
N GLU A 38 22.73 -5.53 -0.27
CA GLU A 38 23.19 -6.93 -0.23
C GLU A 38 22.22 -7.92 -0.90
N ILE A 39 21.15 -7.41 -1.52
CA ILE A 39 20.13 -8.22 -2.19
C ILE A 39 20.55 -8.45 -3.64
N PRO A 40 20.86 -9.70 -4.05
CA PRO A 40 21.29 -9.99 -5.42
C PRO A 40 20.19 -9.72 -6.45
N GLN A 41 20.60 -9.40 -7.68
CA GLN A 41 19.71 -9.44 -8.85
C GLN A 41 19.00 -10.80 -8.95
N GLY A 42 17.72 -10.79 -9.31
CA GLY A 42 16.91 -11.99 -9.45
C GLY A 42 16.31 -12.50 -8.14
N THR A 43 16.50 -11.79 -7.02
CA THR A 43 15.87 -12.14 -5.74
C THR A 43 14.36 -11.88 -5.83
N ARG A 44 13.56 -12.89 -5.46
CA ARG A 44 12.10 -12.78 -5.38
C ARG A 44 11.72 -12.08 -4.09
N ILE A 45 10.91 -11.04 -4.21
CA ILE A 45 10.36 -10.29 -3.08
C ILE A 45 8.93 -10.75 -2.83
N VAL A 46 8.67 -11.15 -1.59
CA VAL A 46 7.36 -11.65 -1.15
C VAL A 46 7.01 -10.92 0.15
N ALA A 47 5.83 -10.32 0.22
CA ALA A 47 5.30 -9.82 1.48
C ALA A 47 4.52 -10.91 2.19
N ALA A 48 4.70 -11.03 3.50
CA ALA A 48 3.87 -11.83 4.38
C ALA A 48 2.92 -10.92 5.16
N VAL A 49 1.62 -11.13 5.02
CA VAL A 49 0.61 -10.41 5.80
C VAL A 49 0.38 -11.16 7.10
N LEU A 50 0.66 -10.50 8.21
CA LEU A 50 0.64 -11.07 9.55
C LEU A 50 -0.44 -10.40 10.39
N ASP A 51 -1.04 -11.14 11.30
CA ASP A 51 -1.78 -10.60 12.44
C ASP A 51 -0.81 -10.17 13.57
N ASP A 52 -1.32 -9.52 14.61
CA ASP A 52 -0.51 -8.99 15.71
C ASP A 52 0.29 -10.10 16.43
N ASP A 53 -0.32 -11.28 16.63
CA ASP A 53 0.34 -12.40 17.29
C ASP A 53 1.48 -12.96 16.44
N SER A 54 1.26 -13.09 15.14
CA SER A 54 2.27 -13.57 14.20
C SER A 54 3.38 -12.53 13.97
N GLY A 55 3.03 -11.24 13.93
CA GLY A 55 3.99 -10.14 13.84
C GLY A 55 4.94 -10.11 15.04
N SER A 56 4.42 -10.26 16.26
CA SER A 56 5.23 -10.30 17.48
C SER A 56 6.19 -11.48 17.57
N ARG A 57 5.90 -12.59 16.86
CA ARG A 57 6.82 -13.73 16.71
C ARG A 57 7.97 -13.45 15.75
N VAL A 58 7.74 -12.64 14.71
CA VAL A 58 8.79 -12.21 13.78
C VAL A 58 9.68 -11.15 14.43
N SER A 59 9.08 -10.17 15.10
CA SER A 59 9.82 -9.17 15.88
C SER A 59 9.03 -8.79 17.12
N ALA A 60 9.61 -9.08 18.29
CA ALA A 60 9.04 -8.68 19.58
C ALA A 60 9.17 -7.17 19.86
N ASP A 61 10.06 -6.48 19.16
CA ASP A 61 10.21 -5.02 19.27
C ASP A 61 9.13 -4.33 18.43
N MET A 62 8.03 -4.00 19.09
CA MET A 62 6.88 -3.33 18.47
C MET A 62 7.21 -1.92 17.97
N ALA A 63 8.30 -1.29 18.43
CA ALA A 63 8.70 0.02 17.92
C ALA A 63 9.25 -0.05 16.48
N ARG A 64 9.59 -1.23 16.01
CA ARG A 64 10.01 -1.47 14.62
C ARG A 64 8.84 -1.64 13.65
N TRP A 65 7.63 -1.89 14.16
CA TRP A 65 6.42 -1.96 13.35
C TRP A 65 5.84 -0.56 13.20
N VAL A 66 5.97 0.01 12.01
CA VAL A 66 5.62 1.41 11.77
C VAL A 66 4.57 1.57 10.68
N SER A 67 3.78 2.62 10.82
CA SER A 67 2.81 2.97 9.80
C SER A 67 3.49 3.53 8.57
N ALA A 68 3.22 2.95 7.40
CA ALA A 68 3.71 3.48 6.13
C ALA A 68 3.30 4.94 5.90
N ARG A 69 2.14 5.36 6.41
CA ARG A 69 1.68 6.75 6.29
C ARG A 69 2.64 7.73 6.94
N THR A 70 3.30 7.33 8.03
CA THR A 70 4.21 8.22 8.77
C THR A 70 5.65 8.13 8.30
N MET A 71 6.04 7.05 7.61
CA MET A 71 7.44 6.81 7.33
C MET A 71 7.80 6.57 5.87
N ALA A 72 6.83 6.34 4.98
CA ALA A 72 7.14 6.07 3.57
C ALA A 72 7.99 7.18 2.92
N HIS A 73 7.83 8.42 3.37
CA HIS A 73 8.62 9.56 2.88
C HIS A 73 10.12 9.51 3.25
N ALA A 74 10.49 8.69 4.22
CA ALA A 74 11.87 8.52 4.68
C ALA A 74 12.55 7.26 4.12
N LEU A 75 11.77 6.35 3.49
CA LEU A 75 12.28 5.18 2.79
C LEU A 75 12.88 5.58 1.44
N ASP A 76 13.81 4.77 0.93
CA ASP A 76 14.24 4.89 -0.46
C ASP A 76 13.13 4.43 -1.45
N ASP A 77 13.37 4.62 -2.74
CA ASP A 77 12.38 4.35 -3.78
C ASP A 77 11.98 2.86 -3.82
N LEU A 78 12.93 1.95 -3.59
CA LEU A 78 12.67 0.51 -3.59
C LEU A 78 11.78 0.12 -2.41
N ASP A 79 12.17 0.50 -1.20
CA ASP A 79 11.43 0.16 0.02
C ASP A 79 10.06 0.84 0.05
N SER A 80 9.96 2.09 -0.42
CA SER A 80 8.68 2.79 -0.58
C SER A 80 7.76 2.04 -1.54
N GLY A 81 8.26 1.61 -2.70
CA GLY A 81 7.50 0.84 -3.68
C GLY A 81 6.99 -0.47 -3.09
N ILE A 82 7.87 -1.24 -2.45
CA ILE A 82 7.53 -2.52 -1.81
C ILE A 82 6.44 -2.32 -0.74
N VAL A 83 6.61 -1.33 0.13
CA VAL A 83 5.65 -1.07 1.24
C VAL A 83 4.30 -0.62 0.71
N VAL A 84 4.26 0.28 -0.26
CA VAL A 84 2.99 0.77 -0.84
C VAL A 84 2.24 -0.36 -1.53
N GLU A 85 2.93 -1.17 -2.34
CA GLU A 85 2.34 -2.32 -3.04
C GLU A 85 1.84 -3.38 -2.05
N ALA A 86 2.69 -3.79 -1.10
CA ALA A 86 2.33 -4.77 -0.08
C ALA A 86 1.09 -4.35 0.73
N LEU A 87 1.04 -3.09 1.17
CA LEU A 87 -0.08 -2.56 1.94
C LEU A 87 -1.36 -2.43 1.12
N ALA A 88 -1.27 -1.99 -0.13
CA ALA A 88 -2.42 -1.92 -1.02
C ALA A 88 -3.06 -3.31 -1.19
N MET A 89 -2.22 -4.32 -1.46
CA MET A 89 -2.67 -5.70 -1.61
C MET A 89 -3.19 -6.31 -0.31
N ALA A 90 -2.50 -6.11 0.82
CA ALA A 90 -2.93 -6.60 2.12
C ALA A 90 -4.29 -6.01 2.52
N ASN A 91 -4.47 -4.71 2.37
CA ASN A 91 -5.74 -4.02 2.65
C ASN A 91 -6.87 -4.53 1.74
N TRP A 92 -6.58 -4.74 0.45
CA TRP A 92 -7.54 -5.31 -0.47
C TRP A 92 -7.96 -6.74 -0.06
N HIS A 93 -7.01 -7.60 0.31
CA HIS A 93 -7.30 -8.95 0.80
C HIS A 93 -8.15 -8.93 2.08
N HIS A 94 -7.84 -8.03 3.01
CA HIS A 94 -8.59 -7.87 4.25
C HIS A 94 -10.06 -7.44 3.97
N ALA A 95 -10.26 -6.49 3.05
CA ALA A 95 -11.57 -5.96 2.74
C ALA A 95 -12.43 -6.89 1.85
N HIS A 96 -11.80 -7.85 1.16
CA HIS A 96 -12.48 -8.68 0.15
C HIS A 96 -12.43 -10.19 0.50
N SER A 97 -12.61 -10.54 1.76
CA SER A 97 -12.73 -11.94 2.20
C SER A 97 -13.97 -12.64 1.61
N PHE A 98 -14.94 -11.86 1.14
CA PHE A 98 -16.14 -12.34 0.46
C PHE A 98 -16.29 -11.64 -0.90
N SER A 99 -16.90 -12.36 -1.83
CA SER A 99 -17.19 -11.83 -3.17
C SER A 99 -18.25 -10.72 -3.10
N PRO A 100 -18.00 -9.54 -3.66
CA PRO A 100 -19.01 -8.49 -3.73
C PRO A 100 -20.15 -8.81 -4.70
N LEU A 101 -19.99 -9.84 -5.55
CA LEU A 101 -21.00 -10.26 -6.53
C LEU A 101 -22.00 -11.26 -5.94
N THR A 102 -21.54 -12.17 -5.09
CA THR A 102 -22.34 -13.31 -4.62
C THR A 102 -22.46 -13.40 -3.10
N GLY A 103 -21.58 -12.73 -2.37
CA GLY A 103 -21.45 -12.88 -0.91
C GLY A 103 -20.77 -14.17 -0.48
N ALA A 104 -20.35 -15.04 -1.42
CA ALA A 104 -19.60 -16.25 -1.10
C ALA A 104 -18.18 -15.92 -0.65
N ALA A 105 -17.56 -16.84 0.12
CA ALA A 105 -16.16 -16.73 0.48
C ALA A 105 -15.29 -16.63 -0.78
N ALA A 106 -14.26 -15.80 -0.71
CA ALA A 106 -13.30 -15.64 -1.77
C ALA A 106 -11.90 -16.00 -1.25
N GLU A 107 -11.16 -16.84 -1.99
CA GLU A 107 -9.84 -17.31 -1.61
C GLU A 107 -8.73 -16.67 -2.44
N SER A 108 -7.57 -16.48 -1.81
CA SER A 108 -6.39 -15.93 -2.49
C SER A 108 -5.89 -16.88 -3.58
N ALA A 109 -5.54 -16.33 -4.73
CA ALA A 109 -5.01 -17.04 -5.89
C ALA A 109 -3.92 -16.22 -6.59
N GLN A 110 -3.26 -16.80 -7.60
CA GLN A 110 -2.25 -16.16 -8.43
C GLN A 110 -1.19 -15.42 -7.60
N ALA A 111 -0.63 -16.13 -6.61
CA ALA A 111 0.40 -15.60 -5.71
C ALA A 111 -0.02 -14.30 -4.99
N GLY A 112 -1.30 -14.16 -4.66
CA GLY A 112 -1.88 -13.03 -3.95
C GLY A 112 -2.48 -11.95 -4.84
N TRP A 113 -2.37 -12.06 -6.18
CA TRP A 113 -2.85 -11.01 -7.10
C TRP A 113 -4.32 -11.11 -7.49
N THR A 114 -4.98 -12.20 -7.13
CA THR A 114 -6.43 -12.35 -7.29
C THR A 114 -7.04 -13.04 -6.07
N ARG A 115 -8.35 -12.97 -5.98
CA ARG A 115 -9.16 -13.86 -5.16
C ARG A 115 -10.16 -14.56 -6.07
N VAL A 116 -10.56 -15.77 -5.70
CA VAL A 116 -11.52 -16.56 -6.46
C VAL A 116 -12.80 -16.71 -5.64
N ASP A 117 -13.92 -16.29 -6.21
CA ASP A 117 -15.26 -16.54 -5.67
C ASP A 117 -15.52 -18.04 -5.65
N GLN A 118 -15.68 -18.62 -4.48
CA GLN A 118 -15.81 -20.08 -4.29
C GLN A 118 -17.12 -20.65 -4.81
N SER A 119 -18.14 -19.81 -5.05
CA SER A 119 -19.42 -20.27 -5.60
C SER A 119 -19.46 -20.26 -7.12
N THR A 120 -18.68 -19.39 -7.77
CA THR A 120 -18.73 -19.20 -9.24
C THR A 120 -17.42 -19.52 -9.94
N GLY A 121 -16.31 -19.61 -9.20
CA GLY A 121 -14.97 -19.77 -9.75
C GLY A 121 -14.44 -18.51 -10.48
N LYS A 122 -15.10 -17.36 -10.33
CA LYS A 122 -14.68 -16.13 -10.99
C LYS A 122 -13.57 -15.45 -10.20
N ASP A 123 -12.58 -14.90 -10.93
CA ASP A 123 -11.53 -14.07 -10.37
C ASP A 123 -12.08 -12.70 -9.94
N LEU A 124 -11.61 -12.26 -8.80
CA LEU A 124 -11.76 -10.90 -8.27
C LEU A 124 -10.38 -10.25 -8.30
N PHE A 125 -10.32 -9.03 -8.82
CA PHE A 125 -9.07 -8.30 -8.98
C PHE A 125 -8.97 -7.16 -7.96
N PRO A 126 -7.73 -6.75 -7.57
CA PRO A 126 -7.52 -5.57 -6.76
C PRO A 126 -8.12 -4.32 -7.39
N ARG A 127 -8.57 -3.39 -6.54
CA ARG A 127 -9.04 -2.08 -6.97
C ARG A 127 -7.91 -1.07 -6.96
N THR A 128 -7.88 -0.22 -7.98
CA THR A 128 -7.08 1.00 -8.00
C THR A 128 -8.03 2.17 -8.15
N ASP A 129 -8.11 3.02 -7.14
CA ASP A 129 -8.96 4.21 -7.14
C ASP A 129 -8.06 5.42 -7.45
N ALA A 130 -8.07 5.86 -8.71
CA ALA A 130 -7.27 6.99 -9.15
C ALA A 130 -7.71 8.29 -8.47
N ALA A 131 -6.76 9.14 -8.11
CA ALA A 131 -7.02 10.45 -7.55
C ALA A 131 -6.12 11.50 -8.22
N VAL A 132 -6.56 12.75 -8.19
CA VAL A 132 -5.79 13.90 -8.62
C VAL A 132 -5.47 14.79 -7.43
N ILE A 133 -4.32 15.46 -7.50
CA ILE A 133 -3.93 16.54 -6.60
C ILE A 133 -3.62 17.75 -7.47
N ALA A 134 -4.29 18.86 -7.25
CA ALA A 134 -4.16 20.08 -8.05
C ALA A 134 -3.36 21.15 -7.31
N LEU A 135 -2.27 21.60 -7.91
CA LEU A 135 -1.54 22.77 -7.47
C LEU A 135 -2.11 24.01 -8.18
N VAL A 136 -2.84 24.83 -7.45
CA VAL A 136 -3.38 26.10 -7.94
C VAL A 136 -2.48 27.24 -7.49
N THR A 137 -1.96 28.01 -8.44
CA THR A 137 -1.08 29.15 -8.16
C THR A 137 -1.68 30.45 -8.70
N ASP A 138 -1.36 31.56 -8.07
CA ASP A 138 -1.66 32.88 -8.61
C ASP A 138 -0.45 33.47 -9.39
N LYS A 139 -0.62 34.69 -9.93
CA LYS A 139 0.45 35.39 -10.66
C LYS A 139 1.68 35.78 -9.81
N HIS A 140 1.67 35.54 -8.53
CA HIS A 140 2.76 35.83 -7.59
C HIS A 140 3.33 34.55 -6.99
N ASP A 141 3.10 33.39 -7.62
CA ASP A 141 3.53 32.05 -7.18
C ASP A 141 3.02 31.64 -5.78
N ARG A 142 1.93 32.26 -5.31
CA ARG A 142 1.26 31.82 -4.09
C ARG A 142 0.35 30.65 -4.40
N ILE A 143 0.32 29.67 -3.52
CA ILE A 143 -0.46 28.44 -3.66
C ILE A 143 -1.76 28.50 -2.86
N VAL A 144 -2.78 27.82 -3.37
CA VAL A 144 -4.03 27.59 -2.62
C VAL A 144 -3.86 26.30 -1.78
N LEU A 145 -4.12 26.42 -0.49
CA LEU A 145 -4.16 25.29 0.43
C LEU A 145 -5.53 25.24 1.11
N GLY A 146 -6.11 24.05 1.17
CA GLY A 146 -7.34 23.77 1.92
C GLY A 146 -7.04 23.09 3.26
N SER A 147 -8.00 23.18 4.18
CA SER A 147 -8.02 22.47 5.44
C SER A 147 -9.38 21.82 5.63
N ASN A 148 -9.43 20.68 6.30
CA ASN A 148 -10.67 20.01 6.64
C ASN A 148 -10.94 20.18 8.14
N ALA A 149 -12.21 20.40 8.49
CA ALA A 149 -12.63 20.59 9.88
C ALA A 149 -12.34 19.38 10.79
N LEU A 150 -12.15 18.19 10.20
CA LEU A 150 -11.82 16.95 10.92
C LEU A 150 -10.30 16.73 11.08
N TRP A 151 -9.48 17.63 10.53
CA TRP A 151 -8.04 17.52 10.66
C TRP A 151 -7.54 18.24 11.91
N GLU A 152 -6.33 17.89 12.29
CA GLU A 152 -5.58 18.62 13.32
C GLU A 152 -5.45 20.10 12.95
N ALA A 153 -5.41 20.97 13.95
CA ALA A 153 -5.23 22.40 13.74
C ALA A 153 -3.92 22.68 12.96
N ARG A 154 -4.00 23.59 12.00
CA ARG A 154 -2.89 24.00 11.12
C ARG A 154 -2.41 22.91 10.13
N ARG A 155 -3.22 21.90 9.89
CA ARG A 155 -2.98 20.92 8.82
C ARG A 155 -3.63 21.41 7.53
N TYR A 156 -2.84 21.53 6.48
CA TYR A 156 -3.27 21.98 5.15
C TYR A 156 -2.82 21.00 4.08
N SER A 157 -3.55 20.96 2.97
CA SER A 157 -3.23 20.17 1.80
C SER A 157 -3.57 20.94 0.54
N LEU A 158 -3.02 20.52 -0.59
CA LEU A 158 -3.53 20.88 -1.91
C LEU A 158 -4.96 20.32 -2.08
N LEU A 159 -5.69 20.86 -3.04
CA LEU A 159 -7.00 20.35 -3.42
C LEU A 159 -6.83 18.99 -4.10
N ALA A 160 -7.62 18.02 -3.70
CA ALA A 160 -7.51 16.66 -4.18
C ALA A 160 -8.87 15.97 -4.18
N GLY A 161 -9.07 15.06 -5.13
CA GLY A 161 -10.27 14.23 -5.17
C GLY A 161 -10.11 13.02 -6.06
N PHE A 162 -11.06 12.10 -5.97
CA PHE A 162 -11.09 10.90 -6.79
C PHE A 162 -11.52 11.19 -8.22
N VAL A 163 -10.94 10.46 -9.16
CA VAL A 163 -11.39 10.44 -10.54
C VAL A 163 -12.68 9.63 -10.64
N GLU A 164 -13.71 10.19 -11.24
CA GLU A 164 -14.99 9.51 -11.44
C GLU A 164 -14.96 8.59 -12.69
N PRO A 165 -15.82 7.57 -12.75
CA PRO A 165 -15.89 6.68 -13.89
C PRO A 165 -16.15 7.43 -15.21
N GLY A 166 -15.23 7.26 -16.18
CA GLY A 166 -15.30 7.92 -17.48
C GLY A 166 -14.69 9.32 -17.55
N GLU A 167 -14.16 9.82 -16.46
CA GLU A 167 -13.52 11.12 -16.38
C GLU A 167 -12.01 11.01 -16.70
N SER A 168 -11.41 12.01 -17.35
CA SER A 168 -9.95 12.10 -17.48
C SER A 168 -9.34 12.74 -16.22
N LEU A 169 -8.02 12.54 -16.02
CA LEU A 169 -7.30 13.14 -14.90
C LEU A 169 -7.39 14.67 -14.93
N GLU A 170 -7.32 15.27 -16.13
CA GLU A 170 -7.43 16.71 -16.33
C GLU A 170 -8.84 17.23 -15.99
N ALA A 171 -9.87 16.50 -16.40
CA ALA A 171 -11.26 16.85 -16.09
C ALA A 171 -11.53 16.76 -14.58
N ALA A 172 -11.03 15.70 -13.94
CA ALA A 172 -11.11 15.55 -12.47
C ALA A 172 -10.41 16.73 -11.78
N GLY A 173 -9.21 17.12 -12.21
CA GLY A 173 -8.48 18.26 -11.66
C GLY A 173 -9.26 19.58 -11.78
N VAL A 174 -9.90 19.81 -12.93
CA VAL A 174 -10.77 20.98 -13.11
C VAL A 174 -11.97 20.92 -12.17
N ARG A 175 -12.68 19.81 -12.09
CA ARG A 175 -13.87 19.63 -11.23
C ARG A 175 -13.54 19.82 -9.74
N GLU A 176 -12.41 19.32 -9.27
CA GLU A 176 -12.01 19.44 -7.85
C GLU A 176 -11.58 20.88 -7.47
N VAL A 177 -11.23 21.72 -8.44
CA VAL A 177 -10.84 23.12 -8.21
C VAL A 177 -12.01 24.09 -8.33
N TYR A 178 -13.07 23.71 -9.08
CA TYR A 178 -14.21 24.58 -9.37
C TYR A 178 -15.26 24.52 -8.26
#